data_beec386c6ad6a75b34db42dcede24103
#
_entry.id   beec386c6ad6a75b34db42dcede24103
#
_cell.length_a   1.000
_cell.length_b   1.000
_cell.length_c   1.000
_cell.angle_alpha   90.00
_cell.angle_beta   90.00
_cell.angle_gamma   90.00
#
_symmetry.space_group_name_H-M   'P 1'
#
loop_
_entity.id
_entity.type
_entity.pdbx_description
1 polymer ?
#
loop_
_entity_poly.entity_id
_entity_poly.type
_entity_poly.pdbx_seq_one_letter_code
_entity_poly.pdbx_strand_id
1 'polypeptide(L)'
;YVILRSRYGLALRALRDQEVAASASGIEVQRLRKNIFIFAAGITGALGSIAYLSTYRIVPHAAFDINWVAIPVFIVIIGGVGTIEGPIIGTIIFFLIREYLADFGVIYMIVLGFVMVGTVMIFPQGIWGMIKQRYGINLLITDWHMKDSL
;
A
#
# COMPACT_ATOMS: atom_id res chain seq x y z
N TYR A 1 8.51 3.25 -10.28
CA TYR A 1 8.65 2.55 -11.57
C TYR A 1 10.11 2.15 -11.83
N VAL A 2 11.06 3.08 -11.68
CA VAL A 2 12.51 2.84 -11.90
C VAL A 2 13.05 1.76 -10.96
N ILE A 3 12.71 1.81 -9.68
CA ILE A 3 13.16 0.81 -8.68
C ILE A 3 12.63 -0.58 -9.02
N LEU A 4 11.40 -0.70 -9.49
CA LEU A 4 10.79 -1.98 -9.85
C LEU A 4 11.40 -2.65 -11.10
N ARG A 5 12.02 -1.88 -11.98
CA ARG A 5 12.78 -2.39 -13.15
C ARG A 5 14.26 -2.63 -12.85
N SER A 6 14.75 -2.25 -11.68
CA SER A 6 16.12 -2.49 -11.26
C SER A 6 16.32 -3.91 -10.74
N ARG A 7 17.59 -4.30 -10.52
CA ARG A 7 17.95 -5.56 -9.85
C ARG A 7 17.29 -5.71 -8.48
N TYR A 8 17.05 -4.58 -7.80
CA TYR A 8 16.32 -4.54 -6.53
C TYR A 8 14.84 -4.93 -6.68
N GLY A 9 14.18 -4.52 -7.76
CA GLY A 9 12.79 -4.88 -8.04
C GLY A 9 12.62 -6.37 -8.34
N LEU A 10 13.58 -6.97 -9.06
CA LEU A 10 13.60 -8.41 -9.30
C LEU A 10 13.81 -9.19 -7.99
N ALA A 11 14.74 -8.76 -7.15
CA ALA A 11 14.99 -9.35 -5.84
C ALA A 11 13.76 -9.25 -4.91
N LEU A 12 13.03 -8.13 -4.97
CA LEU A 12 11.79 -7.93 -4.21
C LEU A 12 10.66 -8.88 -4.64
N ARG A 13 10.54 -9.15 -5.94
CA ARG A 13 9.55 -10.11 -6.45
C ARG A 13 9.89 -11.52 -6.03
N ALA A 14 11.14 -11.92 -6.17
CA ALA A 14 11.61 -13.23 -5.70
C ALA A 14 11.36 -13.40 -4.20
N LEU A 15 11.58 -12.35 -3.42
CA LEU A 15 11.30 -12.32 -1.98
C LEU A 15 9.81 -12.45 -1.64
N ARG A 16 8.94 -11.84 -2.45
CA ARG A 16 7.49 -11.93 -2.29
C ARG A 16 6.97 -13.33 -2.54
N ASP A 17 7.53 -14.02 -3.55
CA ASP A 17 7.03 -15.33 -3.98
C ASP A 17 7.57 -16.44 -3.08
N GLN A 18 8.87 -16.45 -2.76
CA GLN A 18 9.45 -17.40 -1.81
C GLN A 18 10.75 -16.85 -1.18
N GLU A 19 10.71 -16.55 0.11
CA GLU A 19 11.86 -16.05 0.87
C GLU A 19 13.04 -17.04 0.91
N VAL A 20 12.74 -18.34 1.04
CA VAL A 20 13.74 -19.41 1.09
C VAL A 20 14.47 -19.56 -0.25
N ALA A 21 13.76 -19.50 -1.37
CA ALA A 21 14.35 -19.58 -2.70
C ALA A 21 15.19 -18.34 -3.02
N ALA A 22 14.76 -17.15 -2.59
CA ALA A 22 15.51 -15.91 -2.76
C ALA A 22 16.84 -15.95 -1.97
N SER A 23 16.82 -16.44 -0.73
CA SER A 23 18.03 -16.60 0.09
C SER A 23 18.99 -17.66 -0.50
N ALA A 24 18.47 -18.78 -1.03
CA ALA A 24 19.25 -19.80 -1.69
C ALA A 24 19.94 -19.29 -2.99
N SER A 25 19.36 -18.28 -3.63
CA SER A 25 19.93 -17.61 -4.80
C SER A 25 20.99 -16.53 -4.46
N GLY A 26 21.42 -16.45 -3.19
CA GLY A 26 22.45 -15.53 -2.73
C GLY A 26 21.96 -14.09 -2.48
N ILE A 27 20.65 -13.87 -2.43
CA ILE A 27 20.08 -12.56 -2.11
C ILE A 27 20.11 -12.36 -0.60
N GLU A 28 20.81 -11.32 -0.12
CA GLU A 28 20.80 -10.93 1.29
C GLU A 28 19.45 -10.27 1.64
N VAL A 29 18.46 -11.08 1.94
CA VAL A 29 17.07 -10.68 2.22
C VAL A 29 16.97 -9.62 3.31
N GLN A 30 17.72 -9.78 4.40
CA GLN A 30 17.69 -8.83 5.52
C GLN A 30 18.24 -7.46 5.13
N ARG A 31 19.32 -7.41 4.36
CA ARG A 31 19.91 -6.16 3.89
C ARG A 31 18.97 -5.44 2.92
N LEU A 32 18.31 -6.20 2.06
CA LEU A 32 17.31 -5.67 1.12
C LEU A 32 16.11 -5.07 1.86
N ARG A 33 15.53 -5.79 2.82
CA ARG A 33 14.43 -5.29 3.68
C ARG A 33 14.82 -4.01 4.42
N LYS A 34 15.99 -4.01 5.06
CA LYS A 34 16.50 -2.85 5.79
C LYS A 34 16.62 -1.61 4.91
N ASN A 35 17.20 -1.76 3.71
CA ASN A 35 17.39 -0.62 2.79
C ASN A 35 16.04 -0.04 2.33
N ILE A 36 15.06 -0.90 2.02
CA ILE A 36 13.73 -0.46 1.62
C ILE A 36 13.01 0.23 2.77
N PHE A 37 13.12 -0.33 3.99
CA PHE A 37 12.53 0.26 5.17
C PHE A 37 13.10 1.66 5.47
N ILE A 38 14.41 1.82 5.39
CA ILE A 38 15.08 3.13 5.59
C ILE A 38 14.60 4.13 4.53
N PHE A 39 14.51 3.71 3.26
CA PHE A 39 14.06 4.56 2.17
C PHE A 39 12.59 4.98 2.35
N ALA A 40 11.72 4.02 2.68
CA ALA A 40 10.31 4.30 2.94
C ALA A 40 10.12 5.21 4.15
N ALA A 41 10.85 4.96 5.24
CA ALA A 41 10.81 5.79 6.45
C ALA A 41 11.28 7.22 6.17
N GLY A 42 12.32 7.39 5.35
CA GLY A 42 12.80 8.72 4.93
C GLY A 42 11.75 9.51 4.16
N ILE A 43 11.09 8.88 3.18
CA ILE A 43 10.01 9.52 2.42
C ILE A 43 8.83 9.86 3.31
N THR A 44 8.39 8.92 4.15
CA THR A 44 7.27 9.12 5.07
C THR A 44 7.57 10.23 6.07
N GLY A 45 8.79 10.28 6.60
CA GLY A 45 9.23 11.35 7.51
C GLY A 45 9.24 12.72 6.83
N ALA A 46 9.71 12.81 5.60
CA ALA A 46 9.68 14.05 4.82
C ALA A 46 8.23 14.53 4.56
N LEU A 47 7.34 13.63 4.15
CA LEU A 47 5.92 13.94 3.95
C LEU A 47 5.25 14.35 5.26
N GLY A 48 5.54 13.67 6.36
CA GLY A 48 5.05 14.03 7.69
C GLY A 48 5.49 15.43 8.11
N SER A 49 6.75 15.79 7.86
CA SER A 49 7.26 17.13 8.15
C SER A 49 6.53 18.22 7.37
N ILE A 50 6.28 17.98 6.07
CA ILE A 50 5.51 18.92 5.21
C ILE A 50 4.07 19.06 5.72
N ALA A 51 3.42 17.95 6.09
CA ALA A 51 2.06 17.98 6.62
C ALA A 51 1.95 18.80 7.91
N TYR A 52 2.94 18.66 8.82
CA TYR A 52 2.96 19.44 10.07
C TYR A 52 3.33 20.90 9.87
N LEU A 53 4.16 21.24 8.90
CA LEU A 53 4.43 22.63 8.54
C LEU A 53 3.15 23.39 8.15
N SER A 54 2.23 22.71 7.46
CA SER A 54 0.93 23.29 7.07
C SER A 54 0.01 23.59 8.26
N THR A 55 0.21 22.91 9.39
CA THR A 55 -0.66 23.05 10.57
C THR A 55 -0.14 24.08 11.58
N TYR A 56 1.11 24.54 11.46
CA TYR A 56 1.80 25.51 12.36
C TYR A 56 1.76 25.15 13.86
N ARG A 57 1.32 23.95 14.21
CA ARG A 57 1.22 23.46 15.59
C ARG A 57 1.60 21.99 15.64
N ILE A 58 2.67 21.70 16.38
CA ILE A 58 3.04 20.31 16.69
C ILE A 58 2.63 20.03 18.12
N VAL A 59 1.58 19.25 18.31
CA VAL A 59 1.18 18.73 19.60
C VAL A 59 1.63 17.27 19.65
N PRO A 60 2.38 16.81 20.68
CA PRO A 60 2.88 15.44 20.74
C PRO A 60 1.78 14.38 20.55
N HIS A 61 0.61 14.58 21.14
CA HIS A 61 -0.53 13.69 20.97
C HIS A 61 -0.99 13.55 19.50
N ALA A 62 -1.00 14.65 18.75
CA ALA A 62 -1.37 14.60 17.35
C ALA A 62 -0.29 13.94 16.47
N ALA A 63 1.00 14.09 16.85
CA ALA A 63 2.11 13.49 16.11
C ALA A 63 2.13 11.95 16.23
N PHE A 64 1.71 11.42 17.38
CA PHE A 64 1.69 9.98 17.67
C PHE A 64 0.27 9.39 17.66
N ASP A 65 -0.67 10.04 16.98
CA ASP A 65 -2.03 9.54 16.85
C ASP A 65 -2.07 8.25 16.01
N ILE A 66 -2.83 7.27 16.50
CA ILE A 66 -2.98 5.96 15.85
C ILE A 66 -3.55 6.08 14.43
N ASN A 67 -4.28 7.15 14.13
CA ASN A 67 -4.85 7.41 12.82
C ASN A 67 -3.78 7.51 11.72
N TRP A 68 -2.57 7.98 12.04
CA TRP A 68 -1.46 8.02 11.09
C TRP A 68 -1.03 6.65 10.58
N VAL A 69 -1.29 5.61 11.36
CA VAL A 69 -1.03 4.22 10.96
C VAL A 69 -2.29 3.58 10.37
N ALA A 70 -3.43 3.79 11.02
CA ALA A 70 -4.68 3.16 10.62
C ALA A 70 -5.14 3.57 9.22
N ILE A 71 -5.12 4.87 8.89
CA ILE A 71 -5.60 5.38 7.60
C ILE A 71 -4.83 4.78 6.40
N PRO A 72 -3.49 4.80 6.34
CA PRO A 72 -2.77 4.17 5.25
C PRO A 72 -3.03 2.66 5.14
N VAL A 73 -3.17 1.96 6.27
CA VAL A 73 -3.49 0.53 6.29
C VAL A 73 -4.87 0.29 5.68
N PHE A 74 -5.89 1.07 6.04
CA PHE A 74 -7.22 1.03 5.43
C PHE A 74 -7.16 1.24 3.92
N ILE A 75 -6.47 2.27 3.47
CA ILE A 75 -6.32 2.62 2.06
C ILE A 75 -5.72 1.44 1.27
N VAL A 76 -4.64 0.84 1.79
CA VAL A 76 -3.96 -0.27 1.11
C VAL A 76 -4.82 -1.53 1.07
N ILE A 77 -5.54 -1.84 2.16
CA ILE A 77 -6.40 -3.03 2.21
C ILE A 77 -7.58 -2.90 1.27
N ILE A 78 -8.27 -1.76 1.27
CA ILE A 78 -9.42 -1.51 0.40
C ILE A 78 -8.98 -1.48 -1.07
N GLY A 79 -7.86 -0.81 -1.36
CA GLY A 79 -7.34 -0.69 -2.71
C GLY A 79 -6.84 -2.01 -3.29
N GLY A 80 -6.17 -2.80 -2.48
CA GLY A 80 -5.60 -4.09 -2.85
C GLY A 80 -4.12 -4.20 -2.51
N VAL A 81 -3.83 -5.11 -1.59
CA VAL A 81 -2.46 -5.40 -1.15
C VAL A 81 -1.64 -5.98 -2.30
N GLY A 82 -0.46 -5.43 -2.53
CA GLY A 82 0.49 -5.96 -3.54
C GLY A 82 0.31 -5.43 -4.94
N THR A 83 -0.58 -4.46 -5.17
CA THR A 83 -0.71 -3.72 -6.43
C THR A 83 -0.21 -2.28 -6.26
N ILE A 84 0.28 -1.66 -7.33
CA ILE A 84 0.74 -0.26 -7.30
C ILE A 84 -0.45 0.68 -7.42
N GLU A 85 -1.43 0.30 -8.21
CA GLU A 85 -2.65 1.05 -8.48
C GLU A 85 -3.63 1.00 -7.30
N GLY A 86 -3.57 -0.08 -6.50
CA GLY A 86 -4.44 -0.30 -5.35
C GLY A 86 -4.51 0.88 -4.38
N PRO A 87 -3.38 1.35 -3.85
CA PRO A 87 -3.37 2.50 -2.93
C PRO A 87 -3.97 3.78 -3.53
N ILE A 88 -3.84 4.00 -4.85
CA ILE A 88 -4.42 5.17 -5.51
C ILE A 88 -5.95 5.09 -5.48
N ILE A 89 -6.49 3.94 -5.85
CA ILE A 89 -7.94 3.70 -5.84
C ILE A 89 -8.48 3.67 -4.41
N GLY A 90 -7.75 3.00 -3.51
CA GLY A 90 -8.08 2.99 -2.09
C GLY A 90 -8.16 4.39 -1.49
N THR A 91 -7.24 5.28 -1.89
CA THR A 91 -7.26 6.69 -1.45
C THR A 91 -8.51 7.41 -1.93
N ILE A 92 -8.89 7.25 -3.20
CA ILE A 92 -10.10 7.88 -3.75
C ILE A 92 -11.34 7.39 -2.99
N ILE A 93 -11.47 6.07 -2.79
CA ILE A 93 -12.59 5.49 -2.06
C ILE A 93 -12.61 5.98 -0.61
N PHE A 94 -11.46 6.00 0.06
CA PHE A 94 -11.34 6.48 1.43
C PHE A 94 -11.76 7.94 1.56
N PHE A 95 -11.31 8.81 0.64
CA PHE A 95 -11.69 10.23 0.65
C PHE A 95 -13.19 10.42 0.40
N LEU A 96 -13.80 9.66 -0.50
CA LEU A 96 -15.24 9.71 -0.72
C LEU A 96 -16.01 9.30 0.54
N ILE A 97 -15.63 8.19 1.17
CA ILE A 97 -16.25 7.75 2.42
C ILE A 97 -16.09 8.80 3.51
N ARG A 98 -14.90 9.37 3.63
CA ARG A 98 -14.61 10.42 4.61
C ARG A 98 -15.45 11.67 4.38
N GLU A 99 -15.55 12.14 3.15
CA GLU A 99 -16.31 13.36 2.81
C GLU A 99 -17.79 13.23 3.16
N TYR A 100 -18.40 12.08 2.87
CA TYR A 100 -19.81 11.85 3.17
C TYR A 100 -20.12 11.51 4.62
N LEU A 101 -19.18 10.92 5.35
CA LEU A 101 -19.42 10.42 6.70
C LEU A 101 -18.66 11.17 7.80
N ALA A 102 -17.80 12.14 7.47
CA ALA A 102 -16.99 12.87 8.44
C ALA A 102 -17.84 13.56 9.54
N ASP A 103 -19.02 14.04 9.17
CA ASP A 103 -19.93 14.74 10.07
C ASP A 103 -20.58 13.84 11.13
N PHE A 104 -20.52 12.53 10.94
CA PHE A 104 -21.13 11.55 11.85
C PHE A 104 -20.18 11.07 12.97
N GLY A 105 -18.98 11.65 13.11
CA GLY A 105 -18.06 11.41 14.22
C GLY A 105 -17.71 9.93 14.41
N VAL A 106 -18.13 9.33 15.53
CA VAL A 106 -17.79 7.92 15.86
C VAL A 106 -18.36 6.92 14.83
N ILE A 107 -19.49 7.21 14.23
CA ILE A 107 -20.15 6.36 13.23
C ILE A 107 -19.24 6.17 12.01
N TYR A 108 -18.53 7.21 11.62
CA TYR A 108 -17.56 7.15 10.54
C TYR A 108 -16.50 6.04 10.75
N MET A 109 -15.93 5.93 11.98
CA MET A 109 -14.93 4.90 12.29
C MET A 109 -15.52 3.49 12.25
N ILE A 110 -16.75 3.34 12.72
CA ILE A 110 -17.47 2.06 12.69
C ILE A 110 -17.72 1.63 11.24
N VAL A 111 -18.20 2.55 10.40
CA VAL A 111 -18.42 2.27 8.96
C VAL A 111 -17.13 1.91 8.26
N LEU A 112 -16.03 2.63 8.52
CA LEU A 112 -14.71 2.28 7.98
C LEU A 112 -14.29 0.87 8.36
N GLY A 113 -14.47 0.49 9.64
CA GLY A 113 -14.18 -0.86 10.11
C GLY A 113 -15.01 -1.91 9.38
N PHE A 114 -16.31 -1.70 9.22
CA PHE A 114 -17.18 -2.61 8.46
C PHE A 114 -16.80 -2.70 6.98
N VAL A 115 -16.50 -1.58 6.33
CA VAL A 115 -16.04 -1.56 4.93
C VAL A 115 -14.73 -2.34 4.78
N MET A 116 -13.79 -2.18 5.73
CA MET A 116 -12.53 -2.93 5.72
C MET A 116 -12.76 -4.44 5.85
N VAL A 117 -13.53 -4.86 6.86
CA VAL A 117 -13.83 -6.28 7.08
C VAL A 117 -14.57 -6.85 5.87
N GLY A 118 -15.58 -6.15 5.37
CA GLY A 118 -16.32 -6.56 4.17
C GLY A 118 -15.41 -6.69 2.95
N THR A 119 -14.49 -5.74 2.75
CA THR A 119 -13.54 -5.80 1.62
C THR A 119 -12.61 -7.02 1.75
N VAL A 120 -12.07 -7.30 2.93
CA VAL A 120 -11.19 -8.45 3.15
C VAL A 120 -11.94 -9.78 2.96
N MET A 121 -13.19 -9.87 3.41
CA MET A 121 -13.98 -11.09 3.29
C MET A 121 -14.46 -11.37 1.87
N ILE A 122 -14.88 -10.32 1.14
CA ILE A 122 -15.45 -10.47 -0.21
C ILE A 122 -14.36 -10.39 -1.27
N PHE A 123 -13.34 -9.54 -1.06
CA PHE A 123 -12.28 -9.25 -2.01
C PHE A 123 -10.90 -9.40 -1.36
N PRO A 124 -10.39 -10.62 -1.16
CA PRO A 124 -9.10 -10.86 -0.48
C PRO A 124 -7.91 -10.21 -1.20
N GLN A 125 -8.07 -9.85 -2.48
CA GLN A 125 -7.08 -9.11 -3.28
C GLN A 125 -7.37 -7.60 -3.37
N GLY A 126 -8.35 -7.10 -2.60
CA GLY A 126 -8.83 -5.73 -2.66
C GLY A 126 -9.69 -5.44 -3.91
N ILE A 127 -10.28 -4.25 -3.91
CA ILE A 127 -11.19 -3.84 -5.01
C ILE A 127 -10.46 -3.79 -6.36
N TRP A 128 -9.23 -3.29 -6.38
CA TRP A 128 -8.43 -3.24 -7.61
C TRP A 128 -8.04 -4.62 -8.11
N GLY A 129 -7.69 -5.55 -7.22
CA GLY A 129 -7.38 -6.92 -7.58
C GLY A 129 -8.53 -7.60 -8.33
N MET A 130 -9.76 -7.38 -7.87
CA MET A 130 -10.97 -7.88 -8.54
C MET A 130 -11.20 -7.23 -9.91
N ILE A 131 -11.04 -5.91 -10.02
CA ILE A 131 -11.19 -5.17 -11.28
C ILE A 131 -10.17 -5.67 -12.30
N LYS A 132 -8.90 -5.83 -11.86
CA LYS A 132 -7.83 -6.38 -12.71
C LYS A 132 -8.16 -7.78 -13.21
N GLN A 133 -8.70 -8.63 -12.34
CA GLN A 133 -9.06 -10.01 -12.69
C GLN A 133 -10.24 -10.07 -13.68
N ARG A 134 -11.22 -9.15 -13.54
CA ARG A 134 -12.45 -9.18 -14.35
C ARG A 134 -12.30 -8.48 -15.71
N TYR A 135 -11.49 -7.42 -15.76
CA TYR A 135 -11.34 -6.58 -16.96
C TYR A 135 -9.98 -6.71 -17.64
N GLY A 136 -9.03 -7.43 -17.05
CA GLY A 136 -7.67 -7.59 -17.60
C GLY A 136 -6.90 -6.28 -17.78
N ILE A 137 -7.31 -5.21 -17.10
CA ILE A 137 -6.73 -3.88 -17.24
C ILE A 137 -5.44 -3.81 -16.41
N ASN A 138 -4.31 -3.78 -17.08
CA ASN A 138 -3.02 -3.43 -16.49
C ASN A 138 -2.73 -1.97 -16.84
N LEU A 139 -3.02 -1.04 -15.92
CA LEU A 139 -2.70 0.39 -16.10
C LEU A 139 -1.19 0.64 -16.16
N LEU A 140 -0.42 -0.17 -15.43
CA LEU A 140 1.03 -0.17 -15.51
C LEU A 140 1.49 -1.55 -16.01
N ILE A 141 2.16 -1.58 -17.15
CA ILE A 141 2.74 -2.79 -17.76
C ILE A 141 3.86 -3.30 -16.83
N THR A 142 3.47 -4.04 -15.81
CA THR A 142 4.40 -4.59 -14.81
C THR A 142 4.55 -6.11 -14.98
N ASP A 143 3.70 -6.72 -15.79
CA ASP A 143 3.80 -8.14 -16.09
C ASP A 143 4.78 -8.38 -17.24
N TRP A 144 5.94 -8.89 -16.91
CA TRP A 144 6.79 -9.56 -17.88
C TRP A 144 6.17 -10.94 -18.12
N HIS A 145 5.39 -11.08 -19.18
CA HIS A 145 5.14 -12.38 -19.75
C HIS A 145 6.48 -12.84 -20.31
N MET A 146 7.10 -13.80 -19.64
CA MET A 146 8.05 -14.64 -20.35
C MET A 146 7.21 -15.39 -21.39
N LYS A 147 7.32 -14.97 -22.65
CA LYS A 147 6.87 -15.77 -23.78
C LYS A 147 7.66 -17.07 -23.66
N ASP A 148 6.93 -18.15 -23.38
CA ASP A 148 7.44 -19.49 -23.55
C ASP A 148 7.83 -19.63 -25.03
N SER A 149 9.12 -19.43 -25.29
CA SER A 149 9.76 -19.83 -26.54
C SER A 149 10.38 -21.20 -26.28
N LEU A 150 9.58 -22.24 -26.44
CA LEU A 150 10.04 -23.57 -26.81
C LEU A 150 9.83 -23.75 -28.30
#